data_97dd0209a6b939fe78ed82f105957a3d
#
_entry.id   97dd0209a6b939fe78ed82f105957a3d
#
_cell.length_a   1.000
_cell.length_b   1.000
_cell.length_c   1.000
_cell.angle_alpha   90.00
_cell.angle_beta   90.00
_cell.angle_gamma   90.00
#
_symmetry.space_group_name_H-M   'P 1'
#
loop_
_entity.id
_entity.type
_entity.pdbx_description
1 polymer ?
#
loop_
_entity_poly.entity_id
_entity_poly.type
_entity_poly.pdbx_seq_one_letter_code
_entity_poly.pdbx_strand_id
1 'polypeptide(L)'
;PHVRNLCAELVESQVDSNIPQPKVTPRRREDEWRAKLIEDMLRNELDRLPFEAMNDIMERTIPIQGGGAFLVEWDNSKAGSATVGELAVSTLHPKQIIPQDGVYTGVEDMDYIILKIPQTKGYIRRTYGVDVSEEAEEEPDVKGSGGEGTADDMVTQYVAYYRNPDGGIGLFSWVNDTALEDLEDYQARRLRRCARCGAVEPLEAEPVEAPADKGLLPGM
;
A
#
# COMPACT_ATOMS: atom_id res chain seq x y z
N PRO A 1 17.91 23.99 36.59
CA PRO A 1 16.87 23.01 36.79
C PRO A 1 16.97 21.97 35.68
N HIS A 2 17.11 20.69 36.05
CA HIS A 2 17.07 19.59 35.08
C HIS A 2 15.61 19.34 34.74
N VAL A 3 15.21 19.67 33.53
CA VAL A 3 13.87 19.31 33.01
C VAL A 3 13.94 17.90 32.47
N ARG A 4 13.14 16.99 33.03
CA ARG A 4 13.02 15.62 32.57
C ARG A 4 11.75 15.48 31.70
N ASN A 5 11.89 14.95 30.50
CA ASN A 5 10.76 14.73 29.60
C ASN A 5 10.12 13.36 29.86
N LEU A 6 9.17 13.32 30.80
CA LEU A 6 8.47 12.10 31.20
C LEU A 6 7.64 11.49 30.05
N CYS A 7 7.10 12.33 29.15
CA CYS A 7 6.32 11.82 28.00
C CYS A 7 7.21 11.03 27.05
N ALA A 8 8.42 11.52 26.76
CA ALA A 8 9.37 10.79 25.91
C ALA A 8 9.77 9.45 26.56
N GLU A 9 10.02 9.44 27.88
CA GLU A 9 10.35 8.20 28.57
C GLU A 9 9.20 7.19 28.56
N LEU A 10 7.95 7.64 28.68
CA LEU A 10 6.79 6.77 28.57
C LEU A 10 6.66 6.17 27.17
N VAL A 11 6.83 6.97 26.13
CA VAL A 11 6.80 6.48 24.74
C VAL A 11 7.91 5.44 24.52
N GLU A 12 9.15 5.77 24.87
CA GLU A 12 10.29 4.86 24.72
C GLU A 12 10.13 3.54 25.52
N SER A 13 9.43 3.59 26.65
CA SER A 13 9.15 2.38 27.44
C SER A 13 8.10 1.45 26.82
N GLN A 14 7.32 1.95 25.87
CA GLN A 14 6.28 1.18 25.17
C GLN A 14 6.75 0.65 23.82
N VAL A 15 7.84 1.17 23.29
CA VAL A 15 8.39 0.76 22.00
C VAL A 15 9.00 -0.63 22.11
N ASP A 16 8.45 -1.59 21.38
CA ASP A 16 9.03 -2.92 21.18
C ASP A 16 9.49 -3.05 19.73
N SER A 17 10.78 -2.86 19.49
CA SER A 17 11.37 -2.97 18.15
C SER A 17 11.57 -4.41 17.69
N ASN A 18 11.18 -5.40 18.51
CA ASN A 18 11.35 -6.80 18.14
C ASN A 18 10.24 -7.27 17.21
N ILE A 19 10.57 -7.51 15.95
CA ILE A 19 9.65 -8.03 14.95
C ILE A 19 9.70 -9.57 15.02
N PRO A 20 8.58 -10.23 15.36
CA PRO A 20 8.54 -11.69 15.35
C PRO A 20 8.69 -12.21 13.92
N GLN A 21 9.50 -13.25 13.75
CA GLN A 21 9.66 -13.91 12.46
C GLN A 21 8.32 -14.46 11.96
N PRO A 22 7.98 -14.29 10.68
CA PRO A 22 6.75 -14.81 10.13
C PRO A 22 6.75 -16.33 10.20
N LYS A 23 5.62 -16.91 10.62
CA LYS A 23 5.40 -18.34 10.66
C LYS A 23 4.12 -18.69 9.91
N VAL A 24 4.24 -19.57 8.91
CA VAL A 24 3.10 -20.02 8.11
C VAL A 24 2.74 -21.44 8.49
N THR A 25 1.49 -21.64 8.95
CA THR A 25 0.98 -22.95 9.34
C THR A 25 0.05 -23.49 8.27
N PRO A 26 0.32 -24.67 7.69
CA PRO A 26 -0.54 -25.27 6.69
C PRO A 26 -1.87 -25.72 7.29
N ARG A 27 -2.97 -25.58 6.57
CA ARG A 27 -4.28 -26.14 6.98
C ARG A 27 -4.38 -27.64 6.72
N ARG A 28 -3.67 -28.13 5.70
CA ARG A 28 -3.63 -29.52 5.28
C ARG A 28 -2.19 -30.00 5.23
N ARG A 29 -1.95 -31.24 5.56
CA ARG A 29 -0.62 -31.84 5.55
C ARG A 29 0.05 -31.81 4.17
N GLU A 30 -0.75 -31.89 3.14
CA GLU A 30 -0.30 -31.82 1.73
C GLU A 30 0.29 -30.46 1.35
N ASP A 31 -0.05 -29.39 2.09
CA ASP A 31 0.38 -28.02 1.84
C ASP A 31 1.62 -27.61 2.67
N GLU A 32 2.26 -28.52 3.40
CA GLU A 32 3.43 -28.23 4.24
C GLU A 32 4.57 -27.56 3.44
N TRP A 33 4.85 -28.07 2.25
CA TRP A 33 5.88 -27.52 1.39
C TRP A 33 5.54 -26.11 0.87
N ARG A 34 4.26 -25.85 0.57
CA ARG A 34 3.78 -24.51 0.16
C ARG A 34 3.85 -23.54 1.30
N ALA A 35 3.47 -23.95 2.51
CA ALA A 35 3.54 -23.11 3.70
C ALA A 35 4.99 -22.70 3.97
N LYS A 36 5.94 -23.62 3.85
CA LYS A 36 7.37 -23.32 4.00
C LYS A 36 7.87 -22.35 2.90
N LEU A 37 7.47 -22.56 1.66
CA LEU A 37 7.84 -21.67 0.57
C LEU A 37 7.32 -20.24 0.82
N ILE A 38 6.07 -20.10 1.24
CA ILE A 38 5.48 -18.79 1.57
C ILE A 38 6.21 -18.15 2.77
N GLU A 39 6.55 -18.94 3.79
CA GLU A 39 7.32 -18.46 4.94
C GLU A 39 8.69 -17.91 4.52
N ASP A 40 9.41 -18.64 3.67
CA ASP A 40 10.71 -18.21 3.16
C ASP A 40 10.59 -16.96 2.27
N MET A 41 9.54 -16.87 1.45
CA MET A 41 9.26 -15.67 0.64
C MET A 41 8.96 -14.45 1.52
N LEU A 42 8.10 -14.59 2.54
CA LEU A 42 7.79 -13.51 3.48
C LEU A 42 9.03 -13.04 4.22
N ARG A 43 9.89 -13.97 4.66
CA ARG A 43 11.13 -13.63 5.33
C ARG A 43 12.07 -12.84 4.41
N ASN A 44 12.25 -13.30 3.17
CA ASN A 44 13.05 -12.59 2.18
C ASN A 44 12.52 -11.18 1.87
N GLU A 45 11.19 -11.01 1.81
CA GLU A 45 10.59 -9.69 1.60
C GLU A 45 10.79 -8.76 2.81
N LEU A 46 10.66 -9.26 4.03
CA LEU A 46 10.92 -8.47 5.24
C LEU A 46 12.39 -8.07 5.34
N ASP A 47 13.33 -8.95 4.96
CA ASP A 47 14.76 -8.64 4.94
C ASP A 47 15.12 -7.62 3.85
N ARG A 48 14.40 -7.66 2.71
CA ARG A 48 14.60 -6.71 1.60
C ARG A 48 14.06 -5.32 1.93
N LEU A 49 12.95 -5.25 2.63
CA LEU A 49 12.31 -4.00 3.05
C LEU A 49 13.00 -3.48 4.33
N PRO A 50 13.12 -2.16 4.51
CA PRO A 50 13.59 -1.58 5.79
C PRO A 50 12.50 -1.67 6.87
N PHE A 51 11.92 -2.87 7.04
CA PHE A 51 10.72 -3.06 7.85
C PHE A 51 10.95 -2.78 9.34
N GLU A 52 12.15 -3.05 9.84
CA GLU A 52 12.53 -2.72 11.22
C GLU A 52 12.43 -1.21 11.49
N ALA A 53 12.96 -0.39 10.57
CA ALA A 53 12.89 1.06 10.69
C ALA A 53 11.45 1.58 10.57
N MET A 54 10.66 1.00 9.67
CA MET A 54 9.25 1.34 9.52
C MET A 54 8.43 0.95 10.75
N ASN A 55 8.70 -0.21 11.34
CA ASN A 55 8.05 -0.66 12.57
C ASN A 55 8.42 0.26 13.75
N ASP A 56 9.68 0.63 13.88
CA ASP A 56 10.13 1.54 14.93
C ASP A 56 9.42 2.91 14.86
N ILE A 57 9.25 3.46 13.65
CA ILE A 57 8.44 4.67 13.43
C ILE A 57 6.98 4.45 13.84
N MET A 58 6.40 3.31 13.48
CA MET A 58 5.01 2.99 13.78
C MET A 58 4.78 2.83 15.29
N GLU A 59 5.65 2.07 15.97
CA GLU A 59 5.60 1.85 17.41
C GLU A 59 5.67 3.16 18.22
N ARG A 60 6.42 4.17 17.73
CA ARG A 60 6.46 5.51 18.33
C ARG A 60 5.25 6.35 17.97
N THR A 61 4.68 6.15 16.78
CA THR A 61 3.53 6.92 16.30
C THR A 61 2.24 6.54 17.02
N ILE A 62 2.03 5.25 17.27
CA ILE A 62 0.81 4.74 17.90
C ILE A 62 0.54 5.38 19.28
N PRO A 63 1.45 5.36 20.25
CA PRO A 63 1.19 5.95 21.58
C PRO A 63 1.06 7.47 21.56
N ILE A 64 1.66 8.16 20.58
CA ILE A 64 1.60 9.62 20.48
C ILE A 64 0.33 10.08 19.79
N GLN A 65 -0.11 9.38 18.75
CA GLN A 65 -1.18 9.83 17.84
C GLN A 65 -2.41 8.95 17.83
N GLY A 66 -2.40 7.85 18.59
CA GLY A 66 -3.52 6.94 18.73
C GLY A 66 -3.67 5.90 17.63
N GLY A 67 -2.83 5.91 16.61
CA GLY A 67 -2.89 4.92 15.53
C GLY A 67 -1.86 5.17 14.44
N GLY A 68 -1.87 4.29 13.45
CA GLY A 68 -1.07 4.36 12.24
C GLY A 68 -1.45 3.22 11.31
N ALA A 69 -0.96 3.24 10.09
CA ALA A 69 -1.20 2.17 9.13
C ALA A 69 0.03 1.92 8.25
N PHE A 70 0.13 0.70 7.75
CA PHE A 70 1.03 0.35 6.65
C PHE A 70 0.23 0.33 5.35
N LEU A 71 0.75 1.01 4.33
CA LEU A 71 0.26 0.90 2.97
C LEU A 71 1.11 -0.14 2.24
N VAL A 72 0.46 -1.18 1.74
CA VAL A 72 1.09 -2.26 1.00
C VAL A 72 0.61 -2.18 -0.44
N GLU A 73 1.53 -1.94 -1.37
CA GLU A 73 1.24 -1.73 -2.78
C GLU A 73 2.16 -2.58 -3.66
N TRP A 74 1.75 -2.77 -4.90
CA TRP A 74 2.58 -3.36 -5.92
C TRP A 74 3.20 -2.27 -6.80
N ASP A 75 4.51 -2.10 -6.73
CA ASP A 75 5.23 -1.07 -7.47
C ASP A 75 5.69 -1.60 -8.83
N ASN A 76 4.94 -1.27 -9.87
CA ASN A 76 5.25 -1.63 -11.26
C ASN A 76 6.45 -0.85 -11.82
N SER A 77 6.83 0.29 -11.23
CA SER A 77 7.96 1.10 -11.70
C SER A 77 9.30 0.37 -11.53
N LYS A 78 9.34 -0.57 -10.58
CA LYS A 78 10.49 -1.45 -10.31
C LYS A 78 10.51 -2.72 -11.15
N ALA A 79 9.66 -2.81 -12.18
CA ALA A 79 9.67 -3.93 -13.12
C ALA A 79 11.03 -3.99 -13.85
N GLY A 80 11.75 -5.09 -13.66
CA GLY A 80 13.04 -5.35 -14.29
C GLY A 80 12.96 -6.45 -15.36
N SER A 81 14.10 -6.90 -15.85
CA SER A 81 14.17 -8.02 -16.81
C SER A 81 13.70 -9.36 -16.22
N ALA A 82 13.77 -9.51 -14.89
CA ALA A 82 13.41 -10.74 -14.18
C ALA A 82 12.12 -10.61 -13.34
N THR A 83 11.64 -9.39 -13.08
CA THR A 83 10.50 -9.13 -12.20
C THR A 83 9.45 -8.26 -12.88
N VAL A 84 8.18 -8.48 -12.61
CA VAL A 84 7.04 -7.70 -13.13
C VAL A 84 6.75 -6.48 -12.25
N GLY A 85 7.52 -6.28 -11.20
CA GLY A 85 7.37 -5.26 -10.18
C GLY A 85 7.83 -5.80 -8.83
N GLU A 86 7.69 -5.01 -7.79
CA GLU A 86 8.07 -5.38 -6.43
C GLU A 86 7.00 -4.96 -5.44
N LEU A 87 6.93 -5.69 -4.32
CA LEU A 87 6.13 -5.28 -3.19
C LEU A 87 6.75 -4.03 -2.55
N ALA A 88 5.95 -2.99 -2.40
CA ALA A 88 6.31 -1.78 -1.67
C ALA A 88 5.48 -1.67 -0.39
N VAL A 89 6.14 -1.31 0.70
CA VAL A 89 5.47 -1.05 1.98
C VAL A 89 5.90 0.34 2.45
N SER A 90 4.96 1.14 2.86
CA SER A 90 5.19 2.47 3.43
C SER A 90 4.35 2.68 4.68
N THR A 91 4.84 3.53 5.58
CA THR A 91 4.10 3.92 6.77
C THR A 91 3.21 5.12 6.46
N LEU A 92 1.96 5.05 6.88
CA LEU A 92 1.02 6.16 6.81
C LEU A 92 0.84 6.79 8.20
N HIS A 93 1.05 8.08 8.25
CA HIS A 93 0.75 8.87 9.43
C HIS A 93 -0.78 9.02 9.57
N PRO A 94 -1.36 9.02 10.79
CA PRO A 94 -2.82 9.15 10.98
C PRO A 94 -3.45 10.35 10.28
N LYS A 95 -2.74 11.47 10.18
CA LYS A 95 -3.21 12.67 9.44
C LYS A 95 -3.33 12.48 7.92
N GLN A 96 -2.68 11.45 7.39
CA GLN A 96 -2.75 11.12 5.97
C GLN A 96 -3.96 10.26 5.62
N ILE A 97 -4.68 9.78 6.64
CA ILE A 97 -5.82 8.87 6.47
C ILE A 97 -7.09 9.64 6.77
N ILE A 98 -7.98 9.73 5.79
CA ILE A 98 -9.31 10.32 5.93
C ILE A 98 -10.32 9.18 5.84
N PRO A 99 -10.82 8.67 6.97
CA PRO A 99 -11.84 7.64 6.98
C PRO A 99 -13.20 8.22 6.60
N GLN A 100 -14.12 7.35 6.20
CA GLN A 100 -15.53 7.73 6.00
C GLN A 100 -16.13 8.27 7.29
N ASP A 101 -16.78 9.43 7.20
CA ASP A 101 -17.45 10.04 8.34
C ASP A 101 -18.67 9.21 8.78
N GLY A 102 -18.88 9.15 10.09
CA GLY A 102 -20.01 8.45 10.70
C GLY A 102 -19.84 6.93 10.86
N VAL A 103 -18.75 6.34 10.39
CA VAL A 103 -18.45 4.92 10.59
C VAL A 103 -17.33 4.76 11.62
N TYR A 104 -17.70 4.23 12.80
CA TYR A 104 -16.78 4.08 13.95
C TYR A 104 -16.50 2.62 14.33
N THR A 105 -17.12 1.67 13.64
CA THR A 105 -17.06 0.25 13.97
C THR A 105 -15.79 -0.42 13.47
N GLY A 106 -15.34 -0.06 12.28
CA GLY A 106 -14.12 -0.62 11.68
C GLY A 106 -13.97 -0.22 10.21
N VAL A 107 -12.78 -0.43 9.67
CA VAL A 107 -12.47 -0.13 8.27
C VAL A 107 -13.29 -1.04 7.33
N GLU A 108 -13.63 -2.24 7.79
CA GLU A 108 -14.43 -3.19 7.00
C GLU A 108 -15.85 -2.70 6.71
N ASP A 109 -16.38 -1.80 7.54
CA ASP A 109 -17.74 -1.25 7.38
C ASP A 109 -17.74 0.05 6.57
N MET A 110 -16.58 0.57 6.17
CA MET A 110 -16.47 1.79 5.37
C MET A 110 -16.73 1.51 3.90
N ASP A 111 -17.44 2.42 3.24
CA ASP A 111 -17.62 2.41 1.79
C ASP A 111 -16.43 3.01 1.05
N TYR A 112 -15.70 3.91 1.70
CA TYR A 112 -14.49 4.51 1.16
C TYR A 112 -13.51 4.94 2.26
N ILE A 113 -12.24 5.02 1.87
CA ILE A 113 -11.15 5.61 2.64
C ILE A 113 -10.27 6.44 1.70
N ILE A 114 -9.87 7.62 2.13
CA ILE A 114 -9.04 8.51 1.31
C ILE A 114 -7.67 8.66 1.97
N LEU A 115 -6.63 8.53 1.18
CA LEU A 115 -5.25 8.75 1.61
C LEU A 115 -4.73 10.06 1.04
N LYS A 116 -4.05 10.85 1.89
CA LYS A 116 -3.30 12.05 1.51
C LYS A 116 -1.82 11.67 1.36
N ILE A 117 -1.30 11.68 0.16
CA ILE A 117 0.08 11.30 -0.11
C ILE A 117 0.82 12.51 -0.67
N PRO A 118 1.80 13.09 0.08
CA PRO A 118 2.62 14.15 -0.46
C PRO A 118 3.52 13.62 -1.57
N GLN A 119 3.46 14.23 -2.74
CA GLN A 119 4.22 13.85 -3.93
C GLN A 119 4.87 15.07 -4.56
N THR A 120 5.92 14.86 -5.36
CA THR A 120 6.50 15.92 -6.17
C THR A 120 5.74 16.09 -7.48
N LYS A 121 5.61 17.32 -7.98
CA LYS A 121 5.05 17.61 -9.32
C LYS A 121 5.77 16.78 -10.41
N GLY A 122 7.09 16.63 -10.27
CA GLY A 122 7.90 15.82 -11.17
C GLY A 122 7.53 14.33 -11.14
N TYR A 123 7.15 13.79 -10.00
CA TYR A 123 6.64 12.43 -9.89
C TYR A 123 5.30 12.28 -10.60
N ILE A 124 4.35 13.17 -10.33
CA ILE A 124 3.01 13.16 -10.97
C ILE A 124 3.13 13.23 -12.49
N ARG A 125 3.92 14.17 -13.00
CA ARG A 125 4.16 14.29 -14.43
C ARG A 125 4.76 13.03 -15.06
N ARG A 126 5.72 12.42 -14.39
CA ARG A 126 6.42 11.21 -14.89
C ARG A 126 5.54 9.97 -14.86
N THR A 127 4.70 9.83 -13.82
CA THR A 127 3.88 8.64 -13.60
C THR A 127 2.56 8.71 -14.37
N TYR A 128 1.91 9.89 -14.35
CA TYR A 128 0.56 10.06 -14.90
C TYR A 128 0.55 10.90 -16.20
N GLY A 129 1.68 11.53 -16.55
CA GLY A 129 1.77 12.37 -17.76
C GLY A 129 1.03 13.71 -17.65
N VAL A 130 0.66 14.12 -16.44
CA VAL A 130 -0.14 15.31 -16.16
C VAL A 130 0.73 16.39 -15.54
N ASP A 131 0.64 17.63 -16.06
CA ASP A 131 1.24 18.80 -15.45
C ASP A 131 0.25 19.43 -14.46
N VAL A 132 0.63 19.47 -13.19
CA VAL A 132 -0.17 20.08 -12.13
C VAL A 132 0.22 21.55 -11.99
N SER A 133 -0.76 22.47 -12.16
CA SER A 133 -0.55 23.91 -12.02
C SER A 133 -0.25 24.31 -10.55
N GLU A 134 0.30 25.52 -10.37
CA GLU A 134 0.85 25.99 -9.09
C GLU A 134 -0.19 26.33 -8.00
N GLU A 135 -1.46 26.24 -8.27
CA GLU A 135 -2.51 26.55 -7.30
C GLU A 135 -2.74 25.35 -6.37
N ALA A 136 -1.82 25.12 -5.44
CA ALA A 136 -2.05 24.24 -4.30
C ALA A 136 -2.77 25.07 -3.21
N GLU A 137 -4.06 24.84 -3.01
CA GLU A 137 -4.83 25.51 -1.96
C GLU A 137 -4.45 25.09 -0.53
N GLU A 138 -3.67 24.05 -0.34
CA GLU A 138 -3.23 23.60 0.98
C GLU A 138 -1.72 23.31 1.00
N GLU A 139 -1.01 23.98 1.91
CA GLU A 139 0.35 23.56 2.27
C GLU A 139 0.32 22.11 2.76
N PRO A 140 1.21 21.24 2.28
CA PRO A 140 1.27 19.86 2.76
C PRO A 140 1.60 19.86 4.24
N ASP A 141 0.66 19.40 5.07
CA ASP A 141 0.77 19.33 6.55
C ASP A 141 1.94 18.44 7.02
N VAL A 142 2.53 17.69 6.11
CA VAL A 142 3.65 16.78 6.39
C VAL A 142 4.81 17.13 5.46
N LYS A 143 5.87 17.67 6.03
CA LYS A 143 7.17 17.71 5.35
C LYS A 143 7.65 16.27 5.22
N GLY A 144 7.39 15.67 4.06
CA GLY A 144 7.86 14.33 3.74
C GLY A 144 9.38 14.25 3.85
N SER A 145 9.88 13.35 4.68
CA SER A 145 11.29 13.05 4.75
C SER A 145 11.68 12.28 3.49
N GLY A 146 12.39 12.89 2.56
CA GLY A 146 13.10 12.12 1.56
C GLY A 146 13.04 12.57 0.12
N GLY A 147 13.01 13.86 -0.17
CA GLY A 147 13.27 14.34 -1.53
C GLY A 147 13.92 15.72 -1.51
N GLU A 148 14.96 15.92 -2.30
CA GLU A 148 15.62 17.21 -2.55
C GLU A 148 14.71 18.17 -3.39
N GLY A 149 13.40 18.22 -3.10
CA GLY A 149 12.47 19.15 -3.70
C GLY A 149 12.32 20.41 -2.83
N THR A 150 12.30 21.57 -3.43
CA THR A 150 11.87 22.81 -2.76
C THR A 150 10.38 22.66 -2.38
N ALA A 151 9.93 23.35 -1.32
CA ALA A 151 8.53 23.27 -0.86
C ALA A 151 7.52 23.59 -2.01
N ASP A 152 7.92 24.39 -2.99
CA ASP A 152 7.12 24.76 -4.17
C ASP A 152 6.87 23.62 -5.17
N ASP A 153 7.64 22.53 -5.09
CA ASP A 153 7.50 21.36 -5.96
C ASP A 153 6.61 20.25 -5.39
N MET A 154 6.16 20.38 -4.15
CA MET A 154 5.31 19.39 -3.48
C MET A 154 3.83 19.67 -3.71
N VAL A 155 3.09 18.60 -3.98
CA VAL A 155 1.62 18.61 -4.10
C VAL A 155 1.04 17.46 -3.30
N THR A 156 -0.20 17.59 -2.87
CA THR A 156 -0.92 16.52 -2.17
C THR A 156 -1.72 15.71 -3.19
N GLN A 157 -1.34 14.46 -3.38
CA GLN A 157 -2.13 13.48 -4.11
C GLN A 157 -3.14 12.86 -3.16
N TYR A 158 -4.40 12.83 -3.56
CA TYR A 158 -5.45 12.10 -2.88
C TYR A 158 -5.69 10.78 -3.61
N VAL A 159 -5.80 9.72 -2.86
CA VAL A 159 -6.10 8.38 -3.37
C VAL A 159 -7.28 7.84 -2.58
N ALA A 160 -8.43 7.69 -3.23
CA ALA A 160 -9.63 7.11 -2.64
C ALA A 160 -9.74 5.64 -3.04
N TYR A 161 -9.82 4.77 -2.04
CA TYR A 161 -10.26 3.39 -2.23
C TYR A 161 -11.74 3.33 -1.86
N TYR A 162 -12.57 2.80 -2.74
CA TYR A 162 -14.01 2.75 -2.53
C TYR A 162 -14.59 1.39 -2.93
N ARG A 163 -15.71 1.02 -2.30
CA ARG A 163 -16.44 -0.19 -2.67
C ARG A 163 -17.26 0.07 -3.92
N ASN A 164 -17.10 -0.75 -4.92
CA ASN A 164 -17.95 -0.69 -6.10
C ASN A 164 -19.24 -1.52 -5.90
N PRO A 165 -20.29 -1.30 -6.71
CA PRO A 165 -21.56 -2.03 -6.59
C PRO A 165 -21.45 -3.55 -6.72
N ASP A 166 -20.42 -4.04 -7.40
CA ASP A 166 -20.18 -5.46 -7.63
C ASP A 166 -19.41 -6.14 -6.48
N GLY A 167 -19.11 -5.40 -5.41
CA GLY A 167 -18.39 -5.87 -4.23
C GLY A 167 -16.87 -5.90 -4.37
N GLY A 168 -16.33 -5.33 -5.46
CA GLY A 168 -14.90 -5.10 -5.64
C GLY A 168 -14.45 -3.79 -4.98
N ILE A 169 -13.19 -3.44 -5.19
CA ILE A 169 -12.59 -2.19 -4.72
C ILE A 169 -12.16 -1.35 -5.92
N GLY A 170 -12.71 -0.15 -6.03
CA GLY A 170 -12.27 0.86 -6.97
C GLY A 170 -11.18 1.75 -6.38
N LEU A 171 -10.40 2.39 -7.23
CA LEU A 171 -9.38 3.36 -6.89
C LEU A 171 -9.60 4.61 -7.72
N PHE A 172 -9.70 5.77 -7.07
CA PHE A 172 -9.74 7.07 -7.70
C PHE A 172 -8.63 7.95 -7.14
N SER A 173 -7.79 8.50 -8.01
CA SER A 173 -6.67 9.34 -7.61
C SER A 173 -6.74 10.71 -8.28
N TRP A 174 -6.47 11.77 -7.51
CA TRP A 174 -6.49 13.14 -8.04
C TRP A 174 -5.50 14.05 -7.30
N VAL A 175 -5.18 15.17 -7.93
CA VAL A 175 -4.42 16.30 -7.35
C VAL A 175 -5.16 17.57 -7.71
N ASN A 176 -5.50 18.39 -6.72
CA ASN A 176 -6.38 19.55 -6.89
C ASN A 176 -7.65 19.14 -7.65
N ASP A 177 -7.97 19.81 -8.76
CA ASP A 177 -9.13 19.49 -9.62
C ASP A 177 -8.81 18.52 -10.76
N THR A 178 -7.61 17.94 -10.79
CA THR A 178 -7.17 17.08 -11.88
C THR A 178 -7.21 15.61 -11.48
N ALA A 179 -8.05 14.82 -12.13
CA ALA A 179 -8.05 13.37 -11.97
C ALA A 179 -6.79 12.77 -12.60
N LEU A 180 -6.12 11.89 -11.87
CA LEU A 180 -4.92 11.20 -12.31
C LEU A 180 -5.22 9.77 -12.77
N GLU A 181 -6.03 9.06 -12.01
CA GLU A 181 -6.36 7.66 -12.27
C GLU A 181 -7.77 7.35 -11.76
N ASP A 182 -8.52 6.57 -12.55
CA ASP A 182 -9.84 6.07 -12.20
C ASP A 182 -9.94 4.61 -12.59
N LEU A 183 -10.00 3.73 -11.60
CA LEU A 183 -10.05 2.30 -11.75
C LEU A 183 -11.29 1.76 -11.04
N GLU A 184 -12.30 1.36 -11.81
CA GLU A 184 -13.51 0.79 -11.24
C GLU A 184 -13.24 -0.50 -10.46
N ASP A 185 -12.25 -1.30 -10.91
CA ASP A 185 -11.83 -2.53 -10.24
C ASP A 185 -10.30 -2.59 -10.13
N TYR A 186 -9.78 -2.17 -8.99
CA TYR A 186 -8.36 -2.17 -8.69
C TYR A 186 -7.75 -3.58 -8.59
N GLN A 187 -8.55 -4.58 -8.23
CA GLN A 187 -8.08 -5.96 -8.04
C GLN A 187 -8.02 -6.77 -9.33
N ALA A 188 -8.70 -6.35 -10.40
CA ALA A 188 -8.80 -7.10 -11.65
C ALA A 188 -7.59 -6.95 -12.58
N ARG A 189 -6.61 -6.11 -12.27
CA ARG A 189 -5.46 -5.88 -13.15
C ARG A 189 -4.53 -7.09 -13.18
N ARG A 190 -4.68 -7.92 -14.22
CA ARG A 190 -3.65 -8.87 -14.65
C ARG A 190 -2.73 -8.16 -15.63
N LEU A 191 -1.44 -8.16 -15.37
CA LEU A 191 -0.44 -7.56 -16.24
C LEU A 191 0.20 -8.64 -17.12
N ARG A 192 0.30 -8.37 -18.42
CA ARG A 192 1.04 -9.19 -19.37
C ARG A 192 2.34 -8.49 -19.75
N ARG A 193 3.44 -9.19 -19.63
CA ARG A 193 4.73 -8.68 -20.06
C ARG A 193 5.10 -9.20 -21.44
N CYS A 194 5.48 -8.32 -22.34
CA CYS A 194 6.03 -8.71 -23.63
C CYS A 194 7.42 -9.32 -23.45
N ALA A 195 7.59 -10.59 -23.83
CA ALA A 195 8.88 -11.28 -23.74
C ALA A 195 9.99 -10.65 -24.64
N ARG A 196 9.60 -9.85 -25.66
CA ARG A 196 10.52 -9.29 -26.64
C ARG A 196 11.03 -7.91 -26.28
N CYS A 197 10.20 -7.03 -25.75
CA CYS A 197 10.53 -5.63 -25.45
C CYS A 197 10.42 -5.27 -23.98
N GLY A 198 9.90 -6.15 -23.13
CA GLY A 198 9.70 -5.90 -21.71
C GLY A 198 8.51 -4.99 -21.38
N ALA A 199 7.76 -4.49 -22.39
CA ALA A 199 6.59 -3.66 -22.16
C ALA A 199 5.55 -4.43 -21.32
N VAL A 200 4.93 -3.72 -20.36
CA VAL A 200 3.88 -4.25 -19.51
C VAL A 200 2.55 -3.69 -19.97
N GLU A 201 1.61 -4.55 -20.30
CA GLU A 201 0.27 -4.18 -20.72
C GLU A 201 -0.74 -4.80 -19.77
N PRO A 202 -1.84 -4.11 -19.41
CA PRO A 202 -2.93 -4.73 -18.68
C PRO A 202 -3.53 -5.85 -19.51
N LEU A 203 -3.73 -7.03 -18.90
CA LEU A 203 -4.54 -8.09 -19.49
C LEU A 203 -6.00 -7.72 -19.23
N GLU A 204 -6.75 -7.54 -20.31
CA GLU A 204 -8.21 -7.59 -20.21
C GLU A 204 -8.61 -8.92 -19.58
N ALA A 205 -9.40 -8.87 -18.50
CA ALA A 205 -9.83 -10.06 -17.79
C ALA A 205 -10.66 -10.92 -18.72
N GLU A 206 -10.08 -12.02 -19.26
CA GLU A 206 -10.90 -13.08 -19.79
C GLU A 206 -11.73 -13.65 -18.62
N PRO A 207 -13.06 -13.81 -18.78
CA PRO A 207 -13.88 -14.42 -17.76
C PRO A 207 -13.27 -15.79 -17.43
N VAL A 208 -12.82 -15.98 -16.19
CA VAL A 208 -12.34 -17.26 -15.71
C VAL A 208 -13.56 -18.17 -15.70
N GLU A 209 -13.71 -19.00 -16.74
CA GLU A 209 -14.63 -20.13 -16.66
C GLU A 209 -14.22 -20.95 -15.44
N ALA A 210 -15.14 -21.05 -14.48
CA ALA A 210 -14.96 -21.91 -13.33
C ALA A 210 -14.54 -23.29 -13.87
N PRO A 211 -13.50 -23.93 -13.31
CA PRO A 211 -13.08 -25.25 -13.79
C PRO A 211 -14.30 -26.16 -13.73
N ALA A 212 -14.72 -26.65 -14.91
CA ALA A 212 -15.81 -27.60 -14.99
C ALA A 212 -15.52 -28.71 -13.99
N ASP A 213 -16.46 -28.92 -13.09
CA ASP A 213 -16.43 -29.95 -12.06
C ASP A 213 -16.13 -31.27 -12.77
N LYS A 214 -14.86 -31.66 -12.78
CA LYS A 214 -14.47 -32.97 -13.27
C LYS A 214 -14.98 -33.95 -12.27
N GLY A 215 -16.20 -34.43 -12.55
CA GLY A 215 -16.92 -35.39 -11.78
C GLY A 215 -15.96 -36.46 -11.25
N LEU A 216 -16.09 -36.77 -9.96
CA LEU A 216 -15.50 -37.93 -9.34
C LEU A 216 -15.55 -39.13 -10.30
N LEU A 217 -14.38 -39.65 -10.63
CA LEU A 217 -14.30 -40.95 -11.27
C LEU A 217 -14.96 -41.98 -10.34
N PRO A 218 -15.94 -42.72 -10.82
CA PRO A 218 -16.53 -43.79 -10.02
C PRO A 218 -15.56 -44.97 -9.96
N GLY A 219 -15.15 -45.31 -8.79
CA GLY A 219 -14.70 -46.66 -8.44
C GLY A 219 -13.27 -47.03 -8.80
N MET A 220 -12.40 -47.04 -7.80
CA MET A 220 -11.56 -48.17 -7.44
C MET A 220 -11.15 -48.07 -5.98
#